data_23adba224b10e268193490108f1ae2c4
#
_entry.id   23adba224b10e268193490108f1ae2c4
#
_cell.length_a   1.000
_cell.length_b   1.000
_cell.length_c   1.000
_cell.angle_alpha   90.00
_cell.angle_beta   90.00
_cell.angle_gamma   90.00
#
_symmetry.space_group_name_H-M   'P 1'
#
loop_
_entity.id
_entity.type
_entity.pdbx_description
1 polymer ?
#
loop_
_entity_poly.entity_id
_entity_poly.type
_entity_poly.pdbx_seq_one_letter_code
_entity_poly.pdbx_strand_id
1 'polypeptide(L)'
;FSSLMRNYTEMRYQINPLNSVYAVLDMTVIPAERPRGPMQSLGGDARMALHAGGTPKHPPLLVFVLGETARSQSFSLNGYQRDTNPRLALENVTSFTQVSACGTSTAESLPCMFSHLGRTNFAKRSNEFENMLDVLQHAGYAVLWMDNQSGCKGQCARTPYVNTSDLKLPEYCQGDECRDTVMLARVDAELAKLPAERRARGTVVVMHQMGSHGPAYFKRTPAEFKKFTPECTDTSLSQCDRAQVINAYDNTIVFTDYFLSRVIGWLKTQEKNSTPAMLYVSDHGESLGEKNMYLHGLPYSVAPPEQTTVPMVTWLSPGFEQLSRVSTRCLQAQRDKPLSHDNLFHSVLGLMAVKTSVYQRERDFFAACEGR
;
A
#
# COMPACT_ATOMS: atom_id res chain seq x y z
N PHE A 1 -0.20 19.79 15.77
CA PHE A 1 1.05 19.85 16.53
C PHE A 1 2.15 19.03 15.86
N SER A 2 1.92 17.77 15.47
CA SER A 2 2.91 16.92 14.78
C SER A 2 3.28 17.45 13.40
N SER A 3 2.34 18.03 12.64
CA SER A 3 2.59 18.67 11.34
C SER A 3 3.45 19.92 11.48
N LEU A 4 3.19 20.75 12.50
CA LEU A 4 4.00 21.93 12.81
C LEU A 4 5.43 21.54 13.17
N MET A 5 5.59 20.47 13.95
CA MET A 5 6.90 19.99 14.42
C MET A 5 7.70 19.27 13.34
N ARG A 6 7.06 18.77 12.24
CA ARG A 6 7.77 18.22 11.09
C ARG A 6 8.25 19.31 10.13
N ASN A 7 7.44 20.37 9.95
CA ASN A 7 7.80 21.49 9.07
C ASN A 7 8.90 22.39 9.66
N TYR A 8 9.05 22.38 10.97
CA TYR A 8 10.03 23.19 11.69
C TYR A 8 10.83 22.29 12.63
N THR A 9 11.67 21.42 12.05
CA THR A 9 12.54 20.52 12.83
C THR A 9 13.43 21.27 13.80
N GLU A 10 13.84 22.50 13.46
CA GLU A 10 14.62 23.36 14.35
C GLU A 10 13.79 23.87 15.54
N MET A 11 12.48 24.09 15.40
CA MET A 11 11.62 24.45 16.53
C MET A 11 11.52 23.31 17.56
N ARG A 12 11.68 22.06 17.14
CA ARG A 12 11.77 20.91 18.06
C ARG A 12 12.84 21.08 19.11
N TYR A 13 13.94 21.73 18.74
CA TYR A 13 15.11 21.91 19.61
C TYR A 13 15.17 23.30 20.24
N GLN A 14 14.43 24.28 19.71
CA GLN A 14 14.47 25.67 20.17
C GLN A 14 13.36 26.01 21.17
N ILE A 15 12.24 25.26 21.21
CA ILE A 15 11.17 25.46 22.19
C ILE A 15 11.42 24.58 23.41
N ASN A 16 12.43 24.95 24.19
CA ASN A 16 12.60 24.46 25.55
C ASN A 16 11.84 25.42 26.48
N PRO A 17 10.86 25.00 27.29
CA PRO A 17 10.63 23.68 27.89
C PRO A 17 9.51 22.83 27.26
N LEU A 18 8.85 23.24 26.19
CA LEU A 18 7.71 22.52 25.61
C LEU A 18 8.09 21.09 25.15
N ASN A 19 9.30 20.90 24.65
CA ASN A 19 9.78 19.58 24.24
C ASN A 19 10.01 18.66 25.47
N SER A 20 10.50 19.21 26.57
CA SER A 20 10.69 18.47 27.82
C SER A 20 9.33 18.17 28.48
N VAL A 21 8.39 19.11 28.45
CA VAL A 21 7.00 18.91 28.94
C VAL A 21 6.29 17.87 28.06
N TYR A 22 6.45 17.94 26.72
CA TYR A 22 5.88 16.93 25.79
C TYR A 22 6.50 15.55 26.04
N ALA A 23 7.81 15.45 26.19
CA ALA A 23 8.49 14.18 26.48
C ALA A 23 8.05 13.60 27.84
N VAL A 24 7.88 14.43 28.87
CA VAL A 24 7.38 14.00 30.19
C VAL A 24 5.90 13.61 30.09
N LEU A 25 5.07 14.34 29.35
CA LEU A 25 3.67 13.99 29.12
C LEU A 25 3.56 12.71 28.27
N ASP A 26 4.42 12.52 27.26
CA ASP A 26 4.49 11.31 26.46
C ASP A 26 4.87 10.08 27.31
N MET A 27 5.77 10.26 28.25
CA MET A 27 6.18 9.21 29.19
C MET A 27 5.19 8.95 30.34
N THR A 28 4.37 9.93 30.73
CA THR A 28 3.56 9.84 31.94
C THR A 28 2.05 9.87 31.72
N VAL A 29 1.58 10.51 30.68
CA VAL A 29 0.14 10.75 30.36
C VAL A 29 -0.33 10.04 29.12
N ILE A 30 0.52 9.90 28.11
CA ILE A 30 0.24 8.97 27.02
C ILE A 30 0.53 7.59 27.60
N PRO A 31 -0.46 6.69 27.68
CA PRO A 31 -0.20 5.35 28.20
C PRO A 31 0.97 4.78 27.38
N ALA A 32 2.06 4.42 28.04
CA ALA A 32 3.07 3.54 27.48
C ALA A 32 2.32 2.46 26.73
N GLU A 33 2.74 2.14 25.49
CA GLU A 33 2.07 1.17 24.64
C GLU A 33 1.43 0.10 25.50
N ARG A 34 0.10 -0.03 25.45
CA ARG A 34 -0.61 -0.97 26.33
C ARG A 34 0.15 -2.27 26.28
N PRO A 35 0.52 -2.90 27.42
CA PRO A 35 1.22 -4.17 27.38
C PRO A 35 0.39 -5.09 26.50
N ARG A 36 0.87 -5.35 25.31
CA ARG A 36 0.18 -6.21 24.36
C ARG A 36 0.47 -7.61 24.83
N GLY A 37 -0.59 -8.39 25.00
CA GLY A 37 -0.45 -9.81 25.30
C GLY A 37 0.38 -10.53 24.24
N PRO A 38 0.74 -11.79 24.45
CA PRO A 38 1.51 -12.56 23.48
C PRO A 38 0.80 -12.59 22.13
N MET A 39 1.59 -12.72 21.06
CA MET A 39 1.08 -12.89 19.70
C MET A 39 0.10 -14.06 19.63
N GLN A 40 -1.10 -13.78 19.15
CA GLN A 40 -2.12 -14.80 18.93
C GLN A 40 -2.00 -15.37 17.51
N SER A 41 -2.02 -16.68 17.38
CA SER A 41 -2.07 -17.31 16.05
C SER A 41 -3.41 -17.01 15.37
N LEU A 42 -3.37 -16.81 14.06
CA LEU A 42 -4.54 -16.46 13.25
C LEU A 42 -4.59 -17.38 12.02
N GLY A 43 -5.77 -17.95 11.76
CA GLY A 43 -5.97 -18.76 10.57
C GLY A 43 -5.13 -20.05 10.54
N GLY A 44 -4.86 -20.67 11.69
CA GLY A 44 -4.21 -22.00 11.76
C GLY A 44 -5.01 -23.10 11.05
N ASP A 45 -6.29 -22.87 10.77
CA ASP A 45 -7.19 -23.69 9.95
C ASP A 45 -7.15 -23.35 8.46
N ALA A 46 -6.33 -22.36 8.06
CA ALA A 46 -6.29 -21.86 6.69
C ALA A 46 -5.80 -22.93 5.72
N ARG A 47 -6.54 -23.08 4.65
CA ARG A 47 -6.20 -23.97 3.54
C ARG A 47 -6.59 -23.36 2.22
N MET A 48 -5.86 -23.72 1.19
CA MET A 48 -6.23 -23.42 -0.17
C MET A 48 -7.51 -24.16 -0.53
N ALA A 49 -8.51 -23.45 -1.04
CA ALA A 49 -9.71 -24.03 -1.64
C ALA A 49 -9.59 -24.04 -3.18
N LEU A 50 -10.52 -24.69 -3.85
CA LEU A 50 -10.68 -24.50 -5.29
C LEU A 50 -11.19 -23.08 -5.54
N HIS A 51 -10.59 -22.41 -6.50
CA HIS A 51 -11.14 -21.17 -7.01
C HIS A 51 -12.52 -21.38 -7.65
N ALA A 52 -13.33 -20.34 -7.68
CA ALA A 52 -14.70 -20.42 -8.25
C ALA A 52 -14.70 -20.90 -9.71
N GLY A 53 -13.64 -20.59 -10.46
CA GLY A 53 -13.41 -21.07 -11.84
C GLY A 53 -12.85 -22.49 -11.95
N GLY A 54 -12.60 -23.16 -10.81
CA GLY A 54 -12.05 -24.53 -10.78
C GLY A 54 -10.52 -24.59 -10.61
N THR A 55 -9.91 -25.69 -11.08
CA THR A 55 -8.47 -25.89 -10.99
C THR A 55 -7.73 -24.99 -12.00
N PRO A 56 -6.77 -24.15 -11.54
CA PRO A 56 -6.03 -23.29 -12.45
C PRO A 56 -5.10 -24.10 -13.37
N LYS A 57 -4.97 -23.66 -14.62
CA LYS A 57 -3.94 -24.19 -15.54
C LYS A 57 -2.54 -23.84 -15.04
N HIS A 58 -2.39 -22.65 -14.48
CA HIS A 58 -1.17 -22.12 -13.89
C HIS A 58 -1.46 -21.55 -12.52
N PRO A 59 -0.49 -21.62 -11.55
CA PRO A 59 -0.71 -21.14 -10.19
C PRO A 59 -1.02 -19.63 -10.17
N PRO A 60 -1.89 -19.16 -9.25
CA PRO A 60 -2.18 -17.74 -9.10
C PRO A 60 -0.93 -16.97 -8.64
N LEU A 61 -0.75 -15.77 -9.19
CA LEU A 61 0.29 -14.82 -8.80
C LEU A 61 -0.37 -13.47 -8.47
N LEU A 62 -0.41 -13.10 -7.21
CA LEU A 62 -0.89 -11.79 -6.79
C LEU A 62 0.28 -10.88 -6.45
N VAL A 63 0.38 -9.73 -7.11
CA VAL A 63 1.23 -8.63 -6.65
C VAL A 63 0.37 -7.63 -5.90
N PHE A 64 0.63 -7.50 -4.61
CA PHE A 64 0.05 -6.49 -3.75
C PHE A 64 1.03 -5.32 -3.64
N VAL A 65 0.80 -4.26 -4.42
CA VAL A 65 1.60 -3.03 -4.36
C VAL A 65 1.04 -2.16 -3.23
N LEU A 66 1.83 -2.00 -2.19
CA LEU A 66 1.55 -1.13 -1.07
C LEU A 66 2.12 0.25 -1.39
N GLY A 67 1.24 1.19 -1.73
CA GLY A 67 1.59 2.58 -2.00
C GLY A 67 1.85 3.35 -0.72
N GLU A 68 2.65 4.40 -0.81
CA GLU A 68 3.03 5.29 0.28
C GLU A 68 2.54 6.70 -0.01
N THR A 69 1.75 7.26 0.92
CA THR A 69 1.39 8.69 0.95
C THR A 69 0.62 9.18 -0.29
N ALA A 70 -0.04 8.29 -1.06
CA ALA A 70 -0.81 8.70 -2.22
C ALA A 70 -2.27 9.01 -1.84
N ARG A 71 -2.75 10.21 -2.22
CA ARG A 71 -4.14 10.62 -2.01
C ARG A 71 -5.01 10.40 -3.26
N SER A 72 -6.26 9.97 -3.07
CA SER A 72 -7.20 9.69 -4.16
C SER A 72 -7.47 10.93 -5.03
N GLN A 73 -7.49 12.12 -4.43
CA GLN A 73 -7.77 13.40 -5.08
C GLN A 73 -6.72 13.82 -6.12
N SER A 74 -5.52 13.20 -6.13
CA SER A 74 -4.47 13.45 -7.13
C SER A 74 -4.40 12.39 -8.23
N PHE A 75 -5.35 11.43 -8.26
CA PHE A 75 -5.45 10.43 -9.33
C PHE A 75 -6.42 10.88 -10.43
N SER A 76 -5.92 11.05 -11.67
CA SER A 76 -6.79 11.39 -12.81
C SER A 76 -7.82 10.30 -13.09
N LEU A 77 -7.52 9.03 -12.80
CA LEU A 77 -8.47 7.92 -12.84
C LEU A 77 -9.65 8.12 -11.87
N ASN A 78 -9.48 8.92 -10.83
CA ASN A 78 -10.51 9.23 -9.82
C ASN A 78 -11.15 10.61 -10.03
N GLY A 79 -10.93 11.24 -11.19
CA GLY A 79 -11.55 12.51 -11.55
C GLY A 79 -10.69 13.74 -11.30
N TYR A 80 -9.42 13.59 -10.96
CA TYR A 80 -8.49 14.72 -10.87
C TYR A 80 -8.28 15.34 -12.25
N GLN A 81 -8.27 16.68 -12.33
CA GLN A 81 -8.22 17.43 -13.61
C GLN A 81 -6.86 17.34 -14.30
N ARG A 82 -5.79 17.03 -13.56
CA ARG A 82 -4.45 16.90 -14.13
C ARG A 82 -4.21 15.45 -14.50
N ASP A 83 -3.62 15.22 -15.65
CA ASP A 83 -3.35 13.89 -16.17
C ASP A 83 -2.13 13.25 -15.46
N THR A 84 -2.41 12.63 -14.33
CA THR A 84 -1.43 11.98 -13.44
C THR A 84 -1.35 10.46 -13.63
N ASN A 85 -2.32 9.83 -14.32
CA ASN A 85 -2.35 8.39 -14.55
C ASN A 85 -2.48 8.02 -16.05
N PRO A 86 -1.65 8.59 -16.95
CA PRO A 86 -1.82 8.39 -18.39
C PRO A 86 -1.57 6.96 -18.85
N ARG A 87 -0.74 6.20 -18.12
CA ARG A 87 -0.41 4.81 -18.50
C ARG A 87 -1.42 3.81 -18.00
N LEU A 88 -1.85 3.93 -16.76
CA LEU A 88 -2.91 3.09 -16.20
C LEU A 88 -4.25 3.29 -16.92
N ALA A 89 -4.50 4.48 -17.48
CA ALA A 89 -5.68 4.75 -18.30
C ALA A 89 -5.71 3.91 -19.61
N LEU A 90 -4.56 3.38 -20.05
CA LEU A 90 -4.45 2.48 -21.20
C LEU A 90 -4.59 1.01 -20.81
N GLU A 91 -4.62 0.70 -19.52
CA GLU A 91 -4.75 -0.66 -19.00
C GLU A 91 -6.20 -0.96 -18.58
N ASN A 92 -6.59 -2.22 -18.62
CA ASN A 92 -7.91 -2.64 -18.14
C ASN A 92 -7.94 -2.72 -16.59
N VAL A 93 -7.79 -1.56 -15.93
CA VAL A 93 -7.80 -1.44 -14.49
C VAL A 93 -9.17 -1.00 -13.95
N THR A 94 -9.43 -1.32 -12.68
CA THR A 94 -10.45 -0.64 -11.88
C THR A 94 -9.77 0.24 -10.86
N SER A 95 -10.07 1.55 -10.87
CA SER A 95 -9.61 2.50 -9.86
C SER A 95 -10.80 2.88 -8.97
N PHE A 96 -10.73 2.54 -7.68
CA PHE A 96 -11.78 2.83 -6.70
C PHE A 96 -11.60 4.24 -6.13
N THR A 97 -12.68 5.02 -6.12
CA THR A 97 -12.64 6.46 -5.84
C THR A 97 -12.81 6.82 -4.38
N GLN A 98 -13.45 5.92 -3.59
CA GLN A 98 -13.84 6.18 -2.20
C GLN A 98 -13.31 5.09 -1.27
N VAL A 99 -12.00 5.09 -1.04
CA VAL A 99 -11.36 4.13 -0.14
C VAL A 99 -10.80 4.87 1.09
N SER A 100 -11.28 4.52 2.27
CA SER A 100 -10.83 5.11 3.53
C SER A 100 -9.59 4.38 4.06
N ALA A 101 -8.55 5.12 4.40
CA ALA A 101 -7.35 4.59 5.04
C ALA A 101 -7.61 4.16 6.49
N CYS A 102 -6.80 3.25 6.99
CA CYS A 102 -6.87 2.78 8.39
C CYS A 102 -6.26 3.76 9.38
N GLY A 103 -5.27 4.53 8.93
CA GLY A 103 -4.57 5.55 9.70
C GLY A 103 -4.17 6.72 8.81
N THR A 104 -3.46 7.66 9.38
CA THR A 104 -2.93 8.84 8.70
C THR A 104 -1.40 8.85 8.62
N SER A 105 -0.78 7.73 8.98
CA SER A 105 0.66 7.50 8.89
C SER A 105 0.92 6.01 8.63
N THR A 106 2.06 5.67 8.03
CA THR A 106 2.46 4.29 7.77
C THR A 106 2.50 3.44 9.03
N ALA A 107 2.96 4.02 10.15
CA ALA A 107 3.05 3.32 11.43
C ALA A 107 1.68 2.90 11.99
N GLU A 108 0.62 3.66 11.72
CA GLU A 108 -0.74 3.36 12.14
C GLU A 108 -1.47 2.51 11.10
N SER A 109 -1.35 2.89 9.83
CA SER A 109 -2.16 2.32 8.76
C SER A 109 -1.71 0.91 8.40
N LEU A 110 -0.41 0.69 8.25
CA LEU A 110 0.14 -0.57 7.75
C LEU A 110 -0.23 -1.78 8.63
N PRO A 111 -0.03 -1.77 9.97
CA PRO A 111 -0.45 -2.90 10.79
C PRO A 111 -1.96 -3.14 10.79
N CYS A 112 -2.75 -2.10 10.61
CA CYS A 112 -4.20 -2.19 10.54
C CYS A 112 -4.68 -2.80 9.20
N MET A 113 -4.07 -2.41 8.07
CA MET A 113 -4.41 -2.92 6.72
C MET A 113 -4.27 -4.43 6.60
N PHE A 114 -3.28 -5.00 7.31
CA PHE A 114 -2.99 -6.44 7.29
C PHE A 114 -3.75 -7.21 8.36
N SER A 115 -4.55 -6.53 9.20
CA SER A 115 -5.32 -7.12 10.28
C SER A 115 -6.73 -7.53 9.85
N HIS A 116 -7.23 -8.64 10.43
CA HIS A 116 -8.61 -9.09 10.27
C HIS A 116 -9.64 -8.23 11.03
N LEU A 117 -9.18 -7.37 11.96
CA LEU A 117 -10.05 -6.67 12.91
C LEU A 117 -10.81 -5.50 12.28
N GLY A 118 -10.18 -4.81 11.30
CA GLY A 118 -10.62 -3.50 10.84
C GLY A 118 -10.27 -2.38 11.83
N ARG A 119 -10.28 -1.13 11.39
CA ARG A 119 -9.76 0.04 12.10
C ARG A 119 -10.25 0.19 13.53
N THR A 120 -11.57 0.10 13.74
CA THR A 120 -12.17 0.35 15.05
C THR A 120 -11.75 -0.68 16.09
N ASN A 121 -11.75 -1.96 15.74
CA ASN A 121 -11.36 -3.03 16.66
C ASN A 121 -9.84 -3.12 16.78
N PHE A 122 -9.11 -2.84 15.70
CA PHE A 122 -7.65 -2.77 15.72
C PHE A 122 -7.14 -1.74 16.73
N ALA A 123 -7.73 -0.54 16.76
CA ALA A 123 -7.36 0.51 17.71
C ALA A 123 -7.63 0.12 19.19
N LYS A 124 -8.59 -0.78 19.43
CA LYS A 124 -8.99 -1.22 20.78
C LYS A 124 -8.39 -2.55 21.21
N ARG A 125 -7.56 -3.20 20.32
CA ARG A 125 -7.04 -4.54 20.60
C ARG A 125 -6.15 -4.56 21.82
N SER A 126 -6.28 -5.62 22.60
CA SER A 126 -5.41 -5.90 23.76
C SER A 126 -4.29 -6.90 23.45
N ASN A 127 -4.42 -7.65 22.34
CA ASN A 127 -3.44 -8.64 21.89
C ASN A 127 -2.90 -8.27 20.52
N GLU A 128 -1.69 -8.73 20.23
CA GLU A 128 -1.20 -8.81 18.86
C GLU A 128 -1.68 -10.11 18.21
N PHE A 129 -1.88 -10.06 16.90
CA PHE A 129 -2.31 -11.19 16.09
C PHE A 129 -1.34 -11.41 14.92
N GLU A 130 -1.22 -12.64 14.48
CA GLU A 130 -0.72 -12.93 13.14
C GLU A 130 -1.53 -12.13 12.11
N ASN A 131 -0.96 -11.88 10.95
CA ASN A 131 -1.55 -11.02 9.95
C ASN A 131 -1.94 -11.78 8.66
N MET A 132 -2.42 -11.06 7.67
CA MET A 132 -2.84 -11.59 6.38
C MET A 132 -1.77 -12.48 5.72
N LEU A 133 -0.48 -12.10 5.83
CA LEU A 133 0.62 -12.85 5.19
C LEU A 133 0.86 -14.19 5.88
N ASP A 134 0.69 -14.24 7.20
CA ASP A 134 0.77 -15.48 7.96
C ASP A 134 -0.34 -16.45 7.53
N VAL A 135 -1.57 -15.95 7.41
CA VAL A 135 -2.72 -16.77 6.97
C VAL A 135 -2.51 -17.31 5.55
N LEU A 136 -1.95 -16.51 4.64
CA LEU A 136 -1.58 -16.98 3.30
C LEU A 136 -0.51 -18.08 3.34
N GLN A 137 0.48 -17.92 4.24
CA GLN A 137 1.52 -18.95 4.43
C GLN A 137 0.96 -20.24 5.07
N HIS A 138 0.02 -20.14 6.03
CA HIS A 138 -0.70 -21.28 6.59
C HIS A 138 -1.50 -22.02 5.51
N ALA A 139 -2.13 -21.29 4.57
CA ALA A 139 -2.82 -21.88 3.42
C ALA A 139 -1.87 -22.55 2.41
N GLY A 140 -0.54 -22.34 2.53
CA GLY A 140 0.47 -22.99 1.70
C GLY A 140 1.01 -22.17 0.55
N TYR A 141 0.65 -20.89 0.44
CA TYR A 141 1.19 -19.97 -0.57
C TYR A 141 2.67 -19.64 -0.32
N ALA A 142 3.41 -19.35 -1.38
CA ALA A 142 4.67 -18.64 -1.29
C ALA A 142 4.36 -17.15 -1.07
N VAL A 143 5.03 -16.52 -0.10
CA VAL A 143 4.86 -15.10 0.20
C VAL A 143 6.22 -14.43 0.21
N LEU A 144 6.32 -13.23 -0.38
CA LEU A 144 7.54 -12.41 -0.43
C LEU A 144 7.18 -10.97 -0.11
N TRP A 145 7.96 -10.30 0.74
CA TRP A 145 7.93 -8.86 0.94
C TRP A 145 9.16 -8.20 0.34
N MET A 146 8.95 -7.28 -0.59
CA MET A 146 10.00 -6.41 -1.15
C MET A 146 9.77 -5.00 -0.64
N ASP A 147 10.75 -4.45 0.08
CA ASP A 147 10.64 -3.16 0.76
C ASP A 147 11.53 -2.11 0.10
N ASN A 148 10.94 -1.04 -0.39
CA ASN A 148 11.64 0.15 -0.86
C ASN A 148 11.36 1.37 0.02
N GLN A 149 10.77 1.15 1.20
CA GLN A 149 10.42 2.16 2.19
C GLN A 149 11.30 1.96 3.46
N SER A 150 10.86 2.36 4.61
CA SER A 150 11.59 2.27 5.89
C SER A 150 11.19 1.05 6.72
N GLY A 151 10.98 -0.09 6.08
CA GLY A 151 10.62 -1.35 6.73
C GLY A 151 9.11 -1.60 6.83
N CYS A 152 8.74 -2.83 7.13
CA CYS A 152 7.37 -3.34 7.08
C CYS A 152 6.55 -3.14 8.37
N LYS A 153 7.01 -2.35 9.31
CA LYS A 153 6.34 -2.09 10.60
C LYS A 153 5.88 -3.38 11.31
N GLY A 154 6.71 -4.42 11.25
CA GLY A 154 6.45 -5.74 11.85
C GLY A 154 5.62 -6.70 11.01
N GLN A 155 5.03 -6.26 9.90
CA GLN A 155 4.10 -7.10 9.13
C GLN A 155 4.79 -8.24 8.38
N CYS A 156 6.05 -8.09 8.04
CA CYS A 156 6.85 -9.11 7.37
C CYS A 156 7.77 -9.94 8.30
N ALA A 157 7.59 -9.83 9.62
CA ALA A 157 8.49 -10.46 10.59
C ALA A 157 8.61 -11.99 10.43
N ARG A 158 7.62 -12.64 9.82
CA ARG A 158 7.53 -14.08 9.57
C ARG A 158 7.47 -14.43 8.08
N THR A 159 7.83 -13.47 7.23
CA THR A 159 7.75 -13.59 5.77
C THR A 159 9.13 -13.36 5.16
N PRO A 160 9.54 -14.11 4.11
CA PRO A 160 10.71 -13.78 3.32
C PRO A 160 10.72 -12.30 2.93
N TYR A 161 11.82 -11.62 3.23
CA TYR A 161 11.94 -10.17 3.17
C TYR A 161 13.17 -9.74 2.37
N VAL A 162 13.01 -8.74 1.53
CA VAL A 162 14.10 -8.10 0.76
C VAL A 162 14.02 -6.59 0.96
N ASN A 163 15.06 -6.00 1.55
CA ASN A 163 15.24 -4.55 1.52
C ASN A 163 15.94 -4.17 0.21
N THR A 164 15.29 -3.38 -0.62
CA THR A 164 15.82 -3.05 -1.94
C THR A 164 17.02 -2.11 -1.90
N SER A 165 17.18 -1.31 -0.84
CA SER A 165 18.36 -0.47 -0.64
C SER A 165 19.66 -1.31 -0.49
N ASP A 166 19.54 -2.54 0.05
CA ASP A 166 20.70 -3.44 0.23
C ASP A 166 21.18 -4.03 -1.10
N LEU A 167 20.37 -3.95 -2.16
CA LEU A 167 20.72 -4.47 -3.48
C LEU A 167 21.81 -3.66 -4.18
N LYS A 168 22.06 -2.40 -3.74
CA LYS A 168 23.11 -1.48 -4.22
C LYS A 168 23.19 -1.41 -5.75
N LEU A 169 22.04 -1.17 -6.40
CA LEU A 169 21.90 -1.03 -7.85
C LEU A 169 22.02 0.45 -8.24
N PRO A 170 23.18 0.95 -8.71
CA PRO A 170 23.42 2.38 -8.95
C PRO A 170 22.46 3.02 -9.97
N GLU A 171 21.98 2.22 -10.91
CA GLU A 171 21.01 2.68 -11.91
C GLU A 171 19.64 3.04 -11.32
N TYR A 172 19.29 2.49 -10.13
CA TYR A 172 18.02 2.72 -9.43
C TYR A 172 18.17 3.55 -8.16
N CYS A 173 19.39 3.64 -7.59
CA CYS A 173 19.62 4.18 -6.26
C CYS A 173 20.54 5.39 -6.28
N GLN A 174 20.24 6.40 -5.44
CA GLN A 174 21.13 7.52 -5.13
C GLN A 174 21.32 7.57 -3.60
N GLY A 175 22.56 7.30 -3.14
CA GLY A 175 22.80 7.09 -1.71
C GLY A 175 22.03 5.88 -1.20
N ASP A 176 21.29 6.06 -0.11
CA ASP A 176 20.49 5.01 0.53
C ASP A 176 19.04 4.98 0.01
N GLU A 177 18.65 5.87 -0.90
CA GLU A 177 17.31 5.92 -1.47
C GLU A 177 17.27 5.33 -2.88
N CYS A 178 16.36 4.40 -3.13
CA CYS A 178 16.14 3.78 -4.43
C CYS A 178 14.77 4.18 -5.01
N ARG A 179 14.68 4.20 -6.34
CA ARG A 179 13.41 4.34 -7.05
C ARG A 179 12.62 3.04 -6.97
N ASP A 180 11.30 3.11 -6.89
CA ASP A 180 10.44 1.92 -6.73
C ASP A 180 10.64 0.86 -7.83
N THR A 181 11.07 1.28 -9.02
CA THR A 181 11.41 0.36 -10.13
C THR A 181 12.51 -0.65 -9.82
N VAL A 182 13.31 -0.43 -8.75
CA VAL A 182 14.32 -1.38 -8.27
C VAL A 182 13.69 -2.73 -7.89
N MET A 183 12.46 -2.73 -7.39
CA MET A 183 11.75 -3.96 -7.01
C MET A 183 11.56 -4.86 -8.24
N LEU A 184 11.19 -4.28 -9.40
CA LEU A 184 11.03 -5.04 -10.65
C LEU A 184 12.34 -5.59 -11.19
N ALA A 185 13.47 -4.91 -10.97
CA ALA A 185 14.78 -5.36 -11.43
C ALA A 185 15.23 -6.66 -10.75
N ARG A 186 14.63 -7.03 -9.62
CA ARG A 186 15.04 -8.20 -8.82
C ARG A 186 13.93 -9.20 -8.54
N VAL A 187 12.68 -8.89 -8.85
CA VAL A 187 11.54 -9.73 -8.49
C VAL A 187 11.68 -11.19 -8.93
N ASP A 188 12.10 -11.45 -10.16
CA ASP A 188 12.26 -12.82 -10.66
C ASP A 188 13.34 -13.60 -9.90
N ALA A 189 14.48 -12.94 -9.60
CA ALA A 189 15.56 -13.55 -8.84
C ALA A 189 15.16 -13.84 -7.39
N GLU A 190 14.37 -12.96 -6.77
CA GLU A 190 13.89 -13.16 -5.40
C GLU A 190 12.79 -14.23 -5.34
N LEU A 191 11.89 -14.25 -6.32
CA LEU A 191 10.89 -15.32 -6.44
C LEU A 191 11.52 -16.71 -6.60
N ALA A 192 12.62 -16.80 -7.34
CA ALA A 192 13.34 -18.07 -7.55
C ALA A 192 13.88 -18.68 -6.25
N LYS A 193 14.14 -17.85 -5.22
CA LYS A 193 14.61 -18.31 -3.89
C LYS A 193 13.51 -18.93 -3.02
N LEU A 194 12.25 -18.67 -3.32
CA LEU A 194 11.12 -19.21 -2.55
C LEU A 194 10.96 -20.70 -2.80
N PRO A 195 10.45 -21.48 -1.82
CA PRO A 195 10.22 -22.92 -1.97
C PRO A 195 9.37 -23.25 -3.20
N ALA A 196 9.87 -24.13 -4.06
CA ALA A 196 9.23 -24.46 -5.33
C ALA A 196 7.83 -25.08 -5.16
N GLU A 197 7.65 -25.91 -4.13
CA GLU A 197 6.37 -26.56 -3.79
C GLU A 197 5.30 -25.52 -3.37
N ARG A 198 5.71 -24.41 -2.72
CA ARG A 198 4.79 -23.32 -2.39
C ARG A 198 4.46 -22.48 -3.61
N ARG A 199 5.47 -22.14 -4.44
CA ARG A 199 5.25 -21.41 -5.70
C ARG A 199 4.33 -22.16 -6.66
N ALA A 200 4.42 -23.49 -6.69
CA ALA A 200 3.53 -24.33 -7.49
C ALA A 200 2.06 -24.25 -7.05
N ARG A 201 1.79 -23.85 -5.81
CA ARG A 201 0.42 -23.61 -5.29
C ARG A 201 -0.07 -22.20 -5.58
N GLY A 202 0.84 -21.23 -5.66
CA GLY A 202 0.60 -19.82 -5.92
C GLY A 202 1.53 -18.94 -5.11
N THR A 203 1.59 -17.67 -5.50
CA THR A 203 2.53 -16.71 -4.93
C THR A 203 1.84 -15.37 -4.65
N VAL A 204 2.16 -14.77 -3.51
CA VAL A 204 1.80 -13.39 -3.18
C VAL A 204 3.07 -12.59 -2.95
N VAL A 205 3.23 -11.51 -3.69
CA VAL A 205 4.35 -10.57 -3.55
C VAL A 205 3.81 -9.25 -3.05
N VAL A 206 4.31 -8.77 -1.91
CA VAL A 206 4.09 -7.40 -1.46
C VAL A 206 5.24 -6.54 -1.97
N MET A 207 4.93 -5.47 -2.69
CA MET A 207 5.88 -4.45 -3.13
C MET A 207 5.58 -3.15 -2.39
N HIS A 208 6.39 -2.82 -1.37
CA HIS A 208 6.21 -1.63 -0.54
C HIS A 208 7.01 -0.46 -1.11
N GLN A 209 6.30 0.53 -1.64
CA GLN A 209 6.87 1.68 -2.32
C GLN A 209 7.44 2.74 -1.36
N MET A 210 8.42 3.50 -1.82
CA MET A 210 8.73 4.83 -1.33
C MET A 210 7.66 5.84 -1.77
N GLY A 211 7.07 5.64 -2.93
CA GLY A 211 5.90 6.35 -3.44
C GLY A 211 6.01 7.87 -3.38
N SER A 212 5.00 8.49 -2.76
CA SER A 212 4.89 9.95 -2.63
C SER A 212 5.38 10.47 -1.26
N HIS A 213 6.27 9.72 -0.57
CA HIS A 213 6.73 10.08 0.77
C HIS A 213 7.42 11.45 0.82
N GLY A 214 6.82 12.37 1.60
CA GLY A 214 7.31 13.75 1.80
C GLY A 214 8.37 13.89 2.91
N PRO A 215 8.86 15.12 3.13
CA PRO A 215 8.56 16.34 2.35
C PRO A 215 9.33 16.50 1.03
N ALA A 216 10.34 15.66 0.76
CA ALA A 216 11.23 15.79 -0.39
C ALA A 216 10.63 15.17 -1.68
N TYR A 217 9.40 15.55 -2.07
CA TYR A 217 8.72 14.99 -3.25
C TYR A 217 9.57 15.05 -4.52
N PHE A 218 10.31 16.14 -4.72
CA PHE A 218 11.17 16.34 -5.90
C PHE A 218 12.26 15.28 -6.08
N LYS A 219 12.61 14.55 -5.00
CA LYS A 219 13.58 13.44 -5.05
C LYS A 219 12.94 12.11 -5.47
N ARG A 220 11.61 11.97 -5.38
CA ARG A 220 10.90 10.72 -5.65
C ARG A 220 10.75 10.43 -7.13
N THR A 221 10.82 11.47 -7.97
CA THR A 221 10.55 11.39 -9.40
C THR A 221 11.81 11.66 -10.21
N PRO A 222 12.22 10.73 -11.10
CA PRO A 222 13.30 10.99 -12.07
C PRO A 222 12.94 12.16 -13.00
N ALA A 223 13.98 12.87 -13.50
CA ALA A 223 13.80 14.08 -14.29
C ALA A 223 12.90 13.88 -15.52
N GLU A 224 13.00 12.73 -16.17
CA GLU A 224 12.22 12.37 -17.37
C GLU A 224 10.71 12.19 -17.10
N PHE A 225 10.30 12.06 -15.83
CA PHE A 225 8.90 11.95 -15.41
C PHE A 225 8.34 13.22 -14.78
N LYS A 226 9.15 14.30 -14.66
CA LYS A 226 8.72 15.60 -14.12
C LYS A 226 7.87 16.37 -15.12
N LYS A 227 6.60 16.01 -15.19
CA LYS A 227 5.61 16.58 -16.11
C LYS A 227 5.15 17.97 -15.69
N PHE A 228 5.08 18.24 -14.39
CA PHE A 228 4.54 19.48 -13.82
C PHE A 228 5.66 20.35 -13.26
N THR A 229 5.84 21.55 -13.85
CA THR A 229 6.92 22.48 -13.52
C THR A 229 6.43 23.92 -13.48
N PRO A 230 7.08 24.83 -12.73
CA PRO A 230 8.18 24.54 -11.78
C PRO A 230 7.70 23.73 -10.57
N GLU A 231 8.59 22.93 -9.99
CA GLU A 231 8.30 22.16 -8.78
C GLU A 231 9.01 22.74 -7.55
N CYS A 232 8.45 22.47 -6.35
CA CYS A 232 9.12 22.77 -5.10
C CYS A 232 10.31 21.83 -4.92
N THR A 233 11.51 22.41 -4.72
CA THR A 233 12.78 21.68 -4.48
C THR A 233 13.28 21.83 -3.04
N ASP A 234 12.47 22.41 -2.15
CA ASP A 234 12.76 22.57 -0.73
C ASP A 234 12.00 21.53 0.10
N THR A 235 12.60 21.09 1.18
CA THR A 235 11.97 20.22 2.18
C THR A 235 11.07 21.00 3.16
N SER A 236 11.29 22.31 3.29
CA SER A 236 10.42 23.23 4.01
C SER A 236 9.29 23.69 3.08
N LEU A 237 8.25 22.88 2.90
CA LEU A 237 7.18 23.08 1.91
C LEU A 237 6.50 24.45 1.99
N SER A 238 6.48 25.07 3.18
CA SER A 238 5.95 26.43 3.39
C SER A 238 6.79 27.55 2.76
N GLN A 239 7.99 27.27 2.31
CA GLN A 239 8.87 28.21 1.59
C GLN A 239 8.60 28.23 0.08
N CYS A 240 7.85 27.26 -0.43
CA CYS A 240 7.46 27.18 -1.83
C CYS A 240 6.02 27.71 -2.03
N ASP A 241 5.75 28.23 -3.22
CA ASP A 241 4.37 28.43 -3.63
C ASP A 241 3.60 27.12 -3.62
N ARG A 242 2.35 27.15 -3.16
CA ARG A 242 1.51 25.95 -3.08
C ARG A 242 1.40 25.21 -4.42
N ALA A 243 1.35 25.95 -5.54
CA ALA A 243 1.32 25.36 -6.87
C ALA A 243 2.58 24.52 -7.16
N GLN A 244 3.76 24.97 -6.70
CA GLN A 244 5.01 24.23 -6.85
C GLN A 244 5.03 22.97 -5.98
N VAL A 245 4.47 23.03 -4.77
CA VAL A 245 4.30 21.85 -3.90
C VAL A 245 3.41 20.79 -4.58
N ILE A 246 2.27 21.24 -5.14
CA ILE A 246 1.35 20.36 -5.89
C ILE A 246 2.06 19.79 -7.12
N ASN A 247 2.86 20.58 -7.85
CA ASN A 247 3.62 20.10 -9.00
C ASN A 247 4.60 18.97 -8.61
N ALA A 248 5.38 19.19 -7.54
CA ALA A 248 6.32 18.19 -7.05
C ALA A 248 5.61 16.89 -6.62
N TYR A 249 4.49 17.02 -5.93
CA TYR A 249 3.69 15.87 -5.50
C TYR A 249 3.02 15.14 -6.67
N ASP A 250 2.40 15.85 -7.61
CA ASP A 250 1.75 15.24 -8.77
C ASP A 250 2.75 14.50 -9.68
N ASN A 251 4.00 14.98 -9.75
CA ASN A 251 5.07 14.26 -10.42
C ASN A 251 5.33 12.90 -9.77
N THR A 252 5.21 12.77 -8.43
CA THR A 252 5.34 11.46 -7.76
C THR A 252 4.21 10.51 -8.13
N ILE A 253 2.99 11.04 -8.34
CA ILE A 253 1.85 10.24 -8.80
C ILE A 253 2.05 9.78 -10.25
N VAL A 254 2.60 10.64 -11.13
CA VAL A 254 2.99 10.24 -12.51
C VAL A 254 4.05 9.11 -12.47
N PHE A 255 4.98 9.15 -11.53
CA PHE A 255 5.97 8.09 -11.40
C PHE A 255 5.38 6.80 -10.80
N THR A 256 4.43 6.91 -9.88
CA THR A 256 3.64 5.77 -9.38
C THR A 256 2.83 5.13 -10.52
N ASP A 257 2.18 5.91 -11.37
CA ASP A 257 1.50 5.44 -12.58
C ASP A 257 2.44 4.65 -13.49
N TYR A 258 3.63 5.19 -13.74
CA TYR A 258 4.67 4.48 -14.51
C TYR A 258 5.05 3.16 -13.84
N PHE A 259 5.35 3.18 -12.53
CA PHE A 259 5.72 1.96 -11.80
C PHE A 259 4.64 0.88 -11.90
N LEU A 260 3.38 1.23 -11.62
CA LEU A 260 2.26 0.29 -11.68
C LEU A 260 2.06 -0.26 -13.10
N SER A 261 2.20 0.56 -14.13
CA SER A 261 2.15 0.10 -15.52
C SER A 261 3.27 -0.88 -15.85
N ARG A 262 4.47 -0.69 -15.27
CA ARG A 262 5.60 -1.63 -15.41
C ARG A 262 5.35 -2.94 -14.65
N VAL A 263 4.70 -2.88 -13.48
CA VAL A 263 4.25 -4.09 -12.75
C VAL A 263 3.27 -4.88 -13.61
N ILE A 264 2.26 -4.24 -14.19
CA ILE A 264 1.30 -4.89 -15.10
C ILE A 264 2.03 -5.47 -16.33
N GLY A 265 2.96 -4.72 -16.92
CA GLY A 265 3.78 -5.20 -18.04
C GLY A 265 4.57 -6.45 -17.70
N TRP A 266 5.21 -6.50 -16.51
CA TRP A 266 5.90 -7.69 -16.01
C TRP A 266 4.91 -8.84 -15.77
N LEU A 267 3.76 -8.58 -15.13
CA LEU A 267 2.73 -9.60 -14.89
C LEU A 267 2.22 -10.23 -16.18
N LYS A 268 2.03 -9.46 -17.24
CA LYS A 268 1.69 -9.98 -18.58
C LYS A 268 2.74 -10.98 -19.10
N THR A 269 4.02 -10.76 -18.80
CA THR A 269 5.07 -11.74 -19.18
C THR A 269 4.99 -13.03 -18.39
N GLN A 270 4.39 -13.01 -17.20
CA GLN A 270 4.22 -14.16 -16.32
C GLN A 270 3.03 -15.07 -16.71
N GLU A 271 2.11 -14.61 -17.57
CA GLU A 271 0.89 -15.36 -17.96
C GLU A 271 1.18 -16.74 -18.56
N LYS A 272 2.36 -16.94 -19.11
CA LYS A 272 2.80 -18.25 -19.63
C LYS A 272 3.00 -19.32 -18.54
N ASN A 273 3.27 -18.92 -17.28
CA ASN A 273 3.63 -19.82 -16.19
C ASN A 273 2.79 -19.57 -14.92
N SER A 274 2.01 -18.49 -14.87
CA SER A 274 1.16 -18.13 -13.74
C SER A 274 -0.14 -17.49 -14.22
N THR A 275 -1.06 -17.33 -13.30
CA THR A 275 -2.33 -16.59 -13.51
C THR A 275 -2.25 -15.31 -12.67
N PRO A 276 -1.84 -14.16 -13.28
CA PRO A 276 -1.46 -12.99 -12.50
C PRO A 276 -2.59 -11.99 -12.26
N ALA A 277 -2.48 -11.29 -11.11
CA ALA A 277 -3.30 -10.15 -10.74
C ALA A 277 -2.46 -9.11 -9.98
N MET A 278 -2.91 -7.86 -9.97
CA MET A 278 -2.35 -6.77 -9.18
C MET A 278 -3.45 -6.11 -8.34
N LEU A 279 -3.13 -5.84 -7.08
CA LEU A 279 -3.86 -4.95 -6.19
C LEU A 279 -2.90 -3.86 -5.72
N TYR A 280 -3.23 -2.61 -5.99
CA TYR A 280 -2.53 -1.43 -5.44
C TYR A 280 -3.44 -0.70 -4.48
N VAL A 281 -2.92 -0.27 -3.34
CA VAL A 281 -3.58 0.64 -2.42
C VAL A 281 -2.54 1.44 -1.65
N SER A 282 -2.76 2.76 -1.47
CA SER A 282 -1.90 3.56 -0.61
C SER A 282 -2.26 3.37 0.85
N ASP A 283 -1.28 3.47 1.71
CA ASP A 283 -1.44 3.33 3.17
C ASP A 283 -2.16 4.53 3.81
N HIS A 284 -1.89 5.74 3.38
CA HIS A 284 -2.59 6.99 3.75
C HIS A 284 -2.43 8.04 2.63
N GLY A 285 -3.11 9.16 2.79
CA GLY A 285 -3.00 10.31 1.89
C GLY A 285 -2.10 11.41 2.43
N GLU A 286 -2.21 12.63 1.87
CA GLU A 286 -1.30 13.74 2.08
C GLU A 286 -2.00 15.09 1.98
N SER A 287 -1.71 16.02 2.90
CA SER A 287 -2.11 17.43 2.79
C SER A 287 -1.02 18.24 2.09
N LEU A 288 -1.41 19.04 1.09
CA LEU A 288 -0.53 19.87 0.26
C LEU A 288 -0.81 21.37 0.42
N GLY A 289 -1.01 21.82 1.65
CA GLY A 289 -1.29 23.22 1.98
C GLY A 289 -2.77 23.56 2.07
N GLU A 290 -3.68 22.58 2.05
CA GLU A 290 -5.09 22.81 2.37
C GLU A 290 -5.20 23.34 3.81
N LYS A 291 -5.84 24.49 3.99
CA LYS A 291 -5.94 25.20 5.28
C LYS A 291 -4.57 25.38 5.98
N ASN A 292 -3.51 25.60 5.21
CA ASN A 292 -2.11 25.66 5.67
C ASN A 292 -1.61 24.39 6.33
N MET A 293 -2.22 23.23 6.05
CA MET A 293 -1.75 21.94 6.52
C MET A 293 -0.91 21.26 5.44
N TYR A 294 0.24 20.76 5.82
CA TYR A 294 1.15 19.99 4.98
C TYR A 294 1.44 18.65 5.61
N LEU A 295 1.78 17.67 4.78
CA LEU A 295 2.12 16.33 5.20
C LEU A 295 0.92 15.58 5.83
N HIS A 296 1.18 14.58 6.62
CA HIS A 296 0.22 13.62 7.17
C HIS A 296 0.43 13.42 8.68
N GLY A 297 -0.32 12.49 9.30
CA GLY A 297 -0.14 12.09 10.70
C GLY A 297 -0.98 12.92 11.67
N LEU A 298 -2.05 13.59 11.22
CA LEU A 298 -3.04 14.13 12.14
C LEU A 298 -3.84 12.99 12.78
N PRO A 299 -4.32 13.17 14.04
CA PRO A 299 -5.25 12.21 14.61
C PRO A 299 -6.44 11.97 13.66
N TYR A 300 -6.79 10.71 13.42
CA TYR A 300 -7.77 10.34 12.39
C TYR A 300 -9.11 11.08 12.52
N SER A 301 -9.56 11.36 13.75
CA SER A 301 -10.83 12.04 14.05
C SER A 301 -10.89 13.49 13.56
N VAL A 302 -9.74 14.13 13.31
CA VAL A 302 -9.62 15.52 12.86
C VAL A 302 -8.85 15.64 11.55
N ALA A 303 -8.37 14.52 11.01
CA ALA A 303 -7.65 14.50 9.75
C ALA A 303 -8.58 14.83 8.57
N PRO A 304 -8.12 15.64 7.63
CA PRO A 304 -8.91 15.98 6.45
C PRO A 304 -8.97 14.80 5.47
N PRO A 305 -9.95 14.78 4.53
CA PRO A 305 -10.08 13.74 3.51
C PRO A 305 -8.81 13.50 2.70
N GLU A 306 -7.99 14.51 2.50
CA GLU A 306 -6.70 14.43 1.79
C GLU A 306 -5.73 13.47 2.46
N GLN A 307 -5.80 13.27 3.79
CA GLN A 307 -4.98 12.32 4.53
C GLN A 307 -5.62 10.95 4.70
N THR A 308 -6.94 10.82 4.54
CA THR A 308 -7.69 9.62 4.87
C THR A 308 -8.33 8.92 3.67
N THR A 309 -8.41 9.57 2.49
CA THR A 309 -8.97 8.99 1.27
C THR A 309 -7.85 8.65 0.29
N VAL A 310 -7.69 7.36 0.02
CA VAL A 310 -6.57 6.82 -0.75
C VAL A 310 -7.03 6.19 -2.07
N PRO A 311 -6.18 6.14 -3.10
CA PRO A 311 -6.47 5.39 -4.31
C PRO A 311 -6.29 3.88 -4.06
N MET A 312 -7.13 3.08 -4.69
CA MET A 312 -6.98 1.64 -4.79
C MET A 312 -7.23 1.22 -6.24
N VAL A 313 -6.30 0.45 -6.82
CA VAL A 313 -6.36 0.02 -8.22
C VAL A 313 -6.21 -1.47 -8.30
N THR A 314 -7.07 -2.12 -9.09
CA THR A 314 -6.95 -3.55 -9.40
C THR A 314 -6.73 -3.78 -10.89
N TRP A 315 -5.90 -4.76 -11.20
CA TRP A 315 -5.75 -5.34 -12.54
C TRP A 315 -5.81 -6.86 -12.44
N LEU A 316 -6.69 -7.48 -13.20
CA LEU A 316 -6.82 -8.93 -13.29
C LEU A 316 -6.49 -9.36 -14.72
N SER A 317 -5.60 -10.34 -14.90
CA SER A 317 -5.43 -10.95 -16.21
C SER A 317 -6.71 -11.69 -16.63
N PRO A 318 -6.95 -11.90 -17.93
CA PRO A 318 -8.10 -12.68 -18.37
C PRO A 318 -8.14 -14.09 -17.75
N GLY A 319 -6.98 -14.71 -17.56
CA GLY A 319 -6.88 -15.99 -16.85
C GLY A 319 -7.26 -15.89 -15.38
N PHE A 320 -6.94 -14.77 -14.70
CA PHE A 320 -7.31 -14.56 -13.30
C PHE A 320 -8.80 -14.28 -13.13
N GLU A 321 -9.42 -13.50 -14.04
CA GLU A 321 -10.88 -13.32 -14.06
C GLU A 321 -11.61 -14.66 -14.22
N GLN A 322 -11.15 -15.50 -15.16
CA GLN A 322 -11.70 -16.84 -15.35
C GLN A 322 -11.52 -17.71 -14.11
N LEU A 323 -10.33 -17.68 -13.49
CA LEU A 323 -10.00 -18.47 -12.32
C LEU A 323 -10.84 -18.07 -11.10
N SER A 324 -10.87 -16.77 -10.78
CA SER A 324 -11.59 -16.24 -9.60
C SER A 324 -13.08 -16.05 -9.83
N ARG A 325 -13.52 -16.01 -11.10
CA ARG A 325 -14.86 -15.55 -11.53
C ARG A 325 -15.18 -14.11 -11.12
N VAL A 326 -14.20 -13.34 -10.74
CA VAL A 326 -14.37 -11.90 -10.46
C VAL A 326 -14.34 -11.14 -11.77
N SER A 327 -15.38 -10.38 -12.04
CA SER A 327 -15.52 -9.61 -13.28
C SER A 327 -14.97 -8.19 -13.11
N THR A 328 -13.94 -7.81 -13.88
CA THR A 328 -13.43 -6.44 -13.95
C THR A 328 -14.53 -5.44 -14.33
N ARG A 329 -15.40 -5.80 -15.26
CA ARG A 329 -16.55 -4.94 -15.63
C ARG A 329 -17.49 -4.68 -14.45
N CYS A 330 -17.73 -5.69 -13.61
CA CYS A 330 -18.54 -5.52 -12.40
C CYS A 330 -17.82 -4.62 -11.40
N LEU A 331 -16.50 -4.79 -11.18
CA LEU A 331 -15.70 -3.94 -10.31
C LEU A 331 -15.74 -2.48 -10.78
N GLN A 332 -15.58 -2.24 -12.08
CA GLN A 332 -15.68 -0.91 -12.68
C GLN A 332 -17.06 -0.26 -12.45
N ALA A 333 -18.13 -1.03 -12.54
CA ALA A 333 -19.49 -0.56 -12.24
C ALA A 333 -19.71 -0.23 -10.75
N GLN A 334 -18.87 -0.75 -9.87
CA GLN A 334 -18.92 -0.53 -8.41
C GLN A 334 -17.84 0.38 -7.87
N ARG A 335 -17.00 0.98 -8.73
CA ARG A 335 -15.82 1.74 -8.37
C ARG A 335 -16.06 2.91 -7.40
N ASP A 336 -17.25 3.47 -7.40
CA ASP A 336 -17.63 4.64 -6.58
C ASP A 336 -18.31 4.23 -5.27
N LYS A 337 -18.41 2.93 -4.97
CA LYS A 337 -18.91 2.46 -3.68
C LYS A 337 -17.87 2.69 -2.58
N PRO A 338 -18.32 3.12 -1.37
CA PRO A 338 -17.42 3.26 -0.24
C PRO A 338 -16.75 1.94 0.13
N LEU A 339 -15.42 1.97 0.20
CA LEU A 339 -14.57 0.89 0.69
C LEU A 339 -13.61 1.45 1.75
N SER A 340 -12.91 0.56 2.42
CA SER A 340 -11.87 0.93 3.38
C SER A 340 -10.76 -0.12 3.42
N HIS A 341 -9.67 0.18 4.11
CA HIS A 341 -8.62 -0.80 4.40
C HIS A 341 -9.14 -2.01 5.18
N ASP A 342 -10.28 -1.88 5.88
CA ASP A 342 -10.94 -2.98 6.60
C ASP A 342 -11.38 -4.12 5.67
N ASN A 343 -11.48 -3.85 4.37
CA ASN A 343 -11.81 -4.85 3.35
C ASN A 343 -10.61 -5.70 2.93
N LEU A 344 -9.38 -5.17 3.03
CA LEU A 344 -8.19 -5.74 2.36
C LEU A 344 -7.87 -7.15 2.81
N PHE A 345 -7.84 -7.41 4.13
CA PHE A 345 -7.56 -8.73 4.68
C PHE A 345 -8.47 -9.80 4.07
N HIS A 346 -9.77 -9.56 4.09
CA HIS A 346 -10.76 -10.52 3.60
C HIS A 346 -10.75 -10.62 2.07
N SER A 347 -10.55 -9.50 1.38
CA SER A 347 -10.54 -9.48 -0.08
C SER A 347 -9.32 -10.19 -0.68
N VAL A 348 -8.15 -10.05 -0.06
CA VAL A 348 -6.96 -10.80 -0.50
C VAL A 348 -7.14 -12.30 -0.25
N LEU A 349 -7.69 -12.69 0.91
CA LEU A 349 -7.97 -14.10 1.19
C LEU A 349 -9.00 -14.69 0.23
N GLY A 350 -10.09 -13.96 -0.06
CA GLY A 350 -11.10 -14.40 -1.02
C GLY A 350 -10.55 -14.53 -2.44
N LEU A 351 -9.82 -13.51 -2.90
CA LEU A 351 -9.20 -13.49 -4.22
C LEU A 351 -8.21 -14.66 -4.43
N MET A 352 -7.50 -15.04 -3.36
CA MET A 352 -6.57 -16.19 -3.34
C MET A 352 -7.24 -17.50 -2.94
N ALA A 353 -8.58 -17.56 -2.86
CA ALA A 353 -9.36 -18.74 -2.50
C ALA A 353 -8.88 -19.42 -1.19
N VAL A 354 -8.54 -18.62 -0.16
CA VAL A 354 -8.19 -19.12 1.16
C VAL A 354 -9.47 -19.39 1.95
N LYS A 355 -9.64 -20.63 2.39
CA LYS A 355 -10.72 -21.04 3.29
C LYS A 355 -10.20 -21.09 4.72
N THR A 356 -10.79 -20.33 5.61
CA THR A 356 -10.46 -20.24 7.03
C THR A 356 -11.65 -19.66 7.81
N SER A 357 -11.72 -19.98 9.11
CA SER A 357 -12.75 -19.44 10.02
C SER A 357 -12.66 -17.93 10.22
N VAL A 358 -11.52 -17.31 9.96
CA VAL A 358 -11.31 -15.85 10.11
C VAL A 358 -11.76 -15.05 8.89
N TYR A 359 -12.08 -15.69 7.76
CA TYR A 359 -12.57 -15.01 6.56
C TYR A 359 -14.02 -14.58 6.73
N GLN A 360 -14.32 -13.33 6.35
CA GLN A 360 -15.66 -12.73 6.36
C GLN A 360 -16.02 -12.26 4.95
N ARG A 361 -16.94 -12.98 4.30
CA ARG A 361 -17.34 -12.71 2.91
C ARG A 361 -17.95 -11.32 2.72
N GLU A 362 -18.65 -10.81 3.71
CA GLU A 362 -19.26 -9.48 3.70
C GLU A 362 -18.25 -8.33 3.68
N ARG A 363 -16.99 -8.60 4.07
CA ARG A 363 -15.88 -7.64 3.99
C ARG A 363 -15.02 -7.80 2.73
N ASP A 364 -15.25 -8.85 1.96
CA ASP A 364 -14.56 -9.09 0.70
C ASP A 364 -15.25 -8.31 -0.43
N PHE A 365 -14.60 -7.24 -0.92
CA PHE A 365 -15.18 -6.42 -1.98
C PHE A 365 -15.21 -7.11 -3.35
N PHE A 366 -14.39 -8.13 -3.58
CA PHE A 366 -14.45 -8.93 -4.79
C PHE A 366 -15.65 -9.87 -4.81
N ALA A 367 -16.09 -10.33 -3.65
CA ALA A 367 -17.20 -11.28 -3.53
C ALA A 367 -18.51 -10.80 -4.15
N ALA A 368 -18.73 -9.48 -4.22
CA ALA A 368 -19.90 -8.87 -4.85
C ALA A 368 -19.87 -8.98 -6.40
N CYS A 369 -18.68 -9.19 -6.96
CA CYS A 369 -18.44 -9.31 -8.40
C CYS A 369 -18.01 -10.71 -8.85
N GLU A 370 -18.09 -11.68 -7.95
CA GLU A 370 -17.88 -13.10 -8.23
C GLU A 370 -19.13 -13.66 -8.94
N GLY A 371 -18.99 -14.04 -10.22
CA GLY A 371 -20.07 -14.68 -11.00
C GLY A 371 -20.39 -16.08 -10.43
N ARG A 372 -21.67 -16.42 -10.42
CA ARG A 372 -22.18 -17.74 -10.04
C ARG A 372 -22.05 -18.75 -11.19
#